data_696f75023fc671b6d41ce21ecc88c66c
#
_entry.id   696f75023fc671b6d41ce21ecc88c66c
#
_cell.length_a   1.000
_cell.length_b   1.000
_cell.length_c   1.000
_cell.angle_alpha   90.00
_cell.angle_beta   90.00
_cell.angle_gamma   90.00
#
_symmetry.space_group_name_H-M   'P 1'
#
loop_
_entity.id
_entity.type
_entity.pdbx_description
1 polymer ?
#
loop_
_entity_poly.entity_id
_entity_poly.type
_entity_poly.pdbx_seq_one_letter_code
_entity_poly.pdbx_strand_id
1 'polypeptide(L)'
;VSSAAERLASRDSSSRLIIGGNIGKNKWTPNEKATEDYVKVFTELYPHVDYFAVNVSSPNTENLRALQDKEPLLNLLSALKNLNIALGAPKPILLKIAPDLSNEQLDDIVEIARTLPLDGIIATNTTISRNGLKSSSEIISKIRLKSLSDLSKSFLASYN
;
A
#
# COMPACT_ATOMS: atom_id res chain seq x y z
N VAL A 1 13.33 -3.71 -4.87
CA VAL A 1 12.41 -3.66 -6.03
C VAL A 1 12.97 -4.44 -7.19
N SER A 2 14.25 -4.22 -7.57
CA SER A 2 14.91 -4.89 -8.71
C SER A 2 14.74 -6.42 -8.69
N SER A 3 14.96 -7.07 -7.55
CA SER A 3 14.76 -8.53 -7.41
C SER A 3 13.32 -8.99 -7.68
N ALA A 4 12.31 -8.17 -7.38
CA ALA A 4 10.92 -8.49 -7.71
C ALA A 4 10.66 -8.31 -9.21
N ALA A 5 11.20 -7.23 -9.81
CA ALA A 5 11.10 -6.98 -11.25
C ALA A 5 11.77 -8.10 -12.06
N GLU A 6 12.96 -8.55 -11.66
CA GLU A 6 13.69 -9.66 -12.30
C GLU A 6 12.87 -10.98 -12.28
N ARG A 7 12.26 -11.32 -11.13
CA ARG A 7 11.39 -12.50 -11.00
C ARG A 7 10.16 -12.39 -11.90
N LEU A 8 9.56 -11.22 -12.00
CA LEU A 8 8.41 -10.98 -12.85
C LEU A 8 8.79 -11.02 -14.33
N ALA A 9 9.97 -10.51 -14.70
CA ALA A 9 10.50 -10.54 -16.07
C ALA A 9 10.75 -11.97 -16.57
N SER A 10 11.13 -12.89 -15.67
CA SER A 10 11.35 -14.32 -16.00
C SER A 10 10.06 -15.14 -16.07
N ARG A 11 8.89 -14.52 -15.87
CA ARG A 11 7.59 -15.20 -15.93
C ARG A 11 7.27 -15.66 -17.34
N ASP A 12 6.66 -16.83 -17.43
CA ASP A 12 6.07 -17.32 -18.68
C ASP A 12 4.97 -16.35 -19.17
N SER A 13 5.19 -15.75 -20.33
CA SER A 13 4.27 -14.78 -20.94
C SER A 13 2.94 -15.42 -21.40
N SER A 14 2.87 -16.75 -21.51
CA SER A 14 1.63 -17.46 -21.81
C SER A 14 0.66 -17.53 -20.61
N SER A 15 1.13 -17.20 -19.41
CA SER A 15 0.31 -17.18 -18.20
C SER A 15 -0.71 -16.04 -18.26
N ARG A 16 -1.99 -16.37 -18.07
CA ARG A 16 -3.11 -15.41 -17.98
C ARG A 16 -3.29 -14.81 -16.59
N LEU A 17 -2.32 -14.96 -15.68
CA LEU A 17 -2.42 -14.41 -14.34
C LEU A 17 -2.35 -12.89 -14.37
N ILE A 18 -3.32 -12.23 -13.74
CA ILE A 18 -3.30 -10.80 -13.51
C ILE A 18 -2.43 -10.51 -12.29
N ILE A 19 -1.42 -9.66 -12.45
CA ILE A 19 -0.47 -9.31 -11.41
C ILE A 19 -0.66 -7.86 -10.98
N GLY A 20 -0.88 -7.66 -9.66
CA GLY A 20 -0.94 -6.34 -9.04
C GLY A 20 0.38 -5.95 -8.39
N GLY A 21 0.88 -4.76 -8.70
CA GLY A 21 1.99 -4.15 -7.99
C GLY A 21 1.50 -3.44 -6.73
N ASN A 22 1.65 -4.04 -5.55
CA ASN A 22 1.35 -3.37 -4.29
C ASN A 22 2.56 -2.53 -3.86
N ILE A 23 2.46 -1.21 -4.01
CA ILE A 23 3.56 -0.27 -3.81
C ILE A 23 3.37 0.57 -2.55
N GLY A 24 4.46 0.91 -1.90
CA GLY A 24 4.47 1.68 -0.66
C GLY A 24 5.82 2.34 -0.40
N LYS A 25 5.84 3.24 0.57
CA LYS A 25 7.04 3.91 1.05
C LYS A 25 7.97 2.95 1.81
N ASN A 26 9.27 3.10 1.68
CA ASN A 26 10.24 2.45 2.54
C ASN A 26 10.10 2.93 3.99
N LYS A 27 10.36 2.03 4.94
CA LYS A 27 10.27 2.32 6.37
C LYS A 27 11.13 3.52 6.81
N TRP A 28 12.30 3.68 6.22
CA TRP A 28 13.29 4.70 6.59
C TRP A 28 13.13 6.03 5.84
N THR A 29 12.30 6.07 4.79
CA THR A 29 12.06 7.29 4.01
C THR A 29 11.09 8.19 4.78
N PRO A 30 11.43 9.47 5.04
CA PRO A 30 10.50 10.41 5.65
C PRO A 30 9.31 10.70 4.71
N ASN A 31 8.17 11.13 5.27
CA ASN A 31 6.95 11.32 4.50
C ASN A 31 7.08 12.40 3.41
N GLU A 32 7.89 13.42 3.63
CA GLU A 32 8.17 14.50 2.68
C GLU A 32 8.82 13.98 1.38
N LYS A 33 9.49 12.83 1.47
CA LYS A 33 10.13 12.14 0.33
C LYS A 33 9.37 10.88 -0.10
N ALA A 34 8.21 10.63 0.47
CA ALA A 34 7.45 9.42 0.19
C ALA A 34 7.18 9.24 -1.31
N THR A 35 6.78 10.30 -1.99
CA THR A 35 6.46 10.27 -3.43
C THR A 35 7.60 9.74 -4.28
N GLU A 36 8.87 10.04 -3.91
CA GLU A 36 10.05 9.54 -4.62
C GLU A 36 10.13 8.00 -4.59
N ASP A 37 9.84 7.39 -3.41
CA ASP A 37 9.81 5.94 -3.28
C ASP A 37 8.71 5.30 -4.13
N TYR A 38 7.49 5.87 -4.10
CA TYR A 38 6.38 5.36 -4.90
C TYR A 38 6.67 5.47 -6.40
N VAL A 39 7.18 6.62 -6.86
CA VAL A 39 7.56 6.85 -8.27
C VAL A 39 8.63 5.85 -8.71
N LYS A 40 9.66 5.65 -7.90
CA LYS A 40 10.73 4.68 -8.20
C LYS A 40 10.17 3.27 -8.35
N VAL A 41 9.40 2.80 -7.37
CA VAL A 41 8.83 1.44 -7.38
C VAL A 41 7.82 1.28 -8.52
N PHE A 42 7.01 2.31 -8.78
CA PHE A 42 6.05 2.34 -9.88
C PHE A 42 6.77 2.16 -11.22
N THR A 43 7.83 2.95 -11.47
CA THR A 43 8.60 2.88 -12.71
C THR A 43 9.25 1.51 -12.92
N GLU A 44 9.89 0.96 -11.88
CA GLU A 44 10.58 -0.33 -11.97
C GLU A 44 9.62 -1.51 -12.20
N LEU A 45 8.42 -1.48 -11.59
CA LEU A 45 7.43 -2.55 -11.75
C LEU A 45 6.54 -2.37 -12.97
N TYR A 46 6.51 -1.18 -13.57
CA TYR A 46 5.57 -0.85 -14.64
C TYR A 46 5.52 -1.86 -15.77
N PRO A 47 6.64 -2.37 -16.34
CA PRO A 47 6.59 -3.33 -17.45
C PRO A 47 6.11 -4.73 -17.02
N HIS A 48 6.01 -5.01 -15.72
CA HIS A 48 5.85 -6.36 -15.19
C HIS A 48 4.53 -6.64 -14.51
N VAL A 49 3.69 -5.62 -14.28
CA VAL A 49 2.41 -5.75 -13.57
C VAL A 49 1.26 -5.26 -14.44
N ASP A 50 0.04 -5.72 -14.13
CA ASP A 50 -1.17 -5.36 -14.87
C ASP A 50 -1.89 -4.15 -14.25
N TYR A 51 -1.75 -3.94 -12.93
CA TYR A 51 -2.31 -2.80 -12.20
C TYR A 51 -1.45 -2.47 -10.98
N PHE A 52 -1.70 -1.31 -10.37
CA PHE A 52 -1.04 -0.89 -9.13
C PHE A 52 -2.03 -0.72 -7.98
N ALA A 53 -1.64 -1.18 -6.78
CA ALA A 53 -2.28 -0.85 -5.52
C ALA A 53 -1.37 0.10 -4.72
N VAL A 54 -1.77 1.36 -4.63
CA VAL A 54 -1.04 2.40 -3.87
C VAL A 54 -1.40 2.24 -2.40
N ASN A 55 -0.46 1.69 -1.62
CA ASN A 55 -0.68 1.34 -0.23
C ASN A 55 -0.18 2.43 0.72
N VAL A 56 -1.08 3.29 1.18
CA VAL A 56 -0.85 4.35 2.18
C VAL A 56 -1.39 3.95 3.57
N SER A 57 -1.73 2.68 3.78
CA SER A 57 -2.58 2.25 4.89
C SER A 57 -1.92 1.29 5.88
N SER A 58 -0.64 0.91 5.67
CA SER A 58 0.04 -0.04 6.55
C SER A 58 0.23 0.54 7.96
N PRO A 59 -0.19 -0.18 9.01
CA PRO A 59 0.07 0.24 10.38
C PRO A 59 1.52 -0.03 10.84
N ASN A 60 2.28 -0.79 10.06
CA ASN A 60 3.63 -1.25 10.42
C ASN A 60 4.74 -0.29 9.96
N THR A 61 4.40 0.73 9.18
CA THR A 61 5.33 1.77 8.74
C THR A 61 4.97 3.05 9.47
N GLU A 62 5.92 3.56 10.22
CA GLU A 62 5.73 4.77 11.04
C GLU A 62 5.23 5.93 10.17
N ASN A 63 4.21 6.61 10.67
CA ASN A 63 3.57 7.78 10.05
C ASN A 63 3.06 7.56 8.60
N LEU A 64 3.06 6.34 8.07
CA LEU A 64 2.59 6.10 6.70
C LEU A 64 1.13 6.56 6.51
N ARG A 65 0.29 6.36 7.52
CA ARG A 65 -1.13 6.74 7.44
C ARG A 65 -1.38 8.24 7.35
N ALA A 66 -0.41 9.09 7.73
CA ALA A 66 -0.49 10.52 7.50
C ALA A 66 -0.45 10.89 5.99
N LEU A 67 -0.02 9.97 5.13
CA LEU A 67 -0.16 10.13 3.68
C LEU A 67 -1.61 10.02 3.18
N GLN A 68 -2.57 9.66 4.04
CA GLN A 68 -4.00 9.64 3.72
C GLN A 68 -4.66 11.01 3.96
N ASP A 69 -3.96 11.96 4.56
CA ASP A 69 -4.42 13.34 4.66
C ASP A 69 -4.47 13.96 3.26
N LYS A 70 -5.40 14.89 3.05
CA LYS A 70 -5.82 15.40 1.74
C LYS A 70 -4.65 15.82 0.84
N GLU A 71 -3.82 16.77 1.30
CA GLU A 71 -2.73 17.33 0.49
C GLU A 71 -1.64 16.31 0.15
N PRO A 72 -1.08 15.53 1.11
CA PRO A 72 -0.11 14.50 0.81
C PRO A 72 -0.65 13.45 -0.15
N LEU A 73 -1.90 13.02 0.02
CA LEU A 73 -2.53 12.01 -0.82
C LEU A 73 -2.74 12.52 -2.24
N LEU A 74 -3.26 13.74 -2.38
CA LEU A 74 -3.47 14.38 -3.67
C LEU A 74 -2.16 14.52 -4.45
N ASN A 75 -1.10 14.99 -3.80
CA ASN A 75 0.22 15.16 -4.41
C ASN A 75 0.81 13.82 -4.87
N LEU A 76 0.75 12.80 -4.02
CA LEU A 76 1.23 11.45 -4.36
C LEU A 76 0.49 10.87 -5.56
N LEU A 77 -0.85 10.87 -5.52
CA LEU A 77 -1.66 10.28 -6.57
C LEU A 77 -1.55 11.05 -7.89
N SER A 78 -1.47 12.39 -7.84
CA SER A 78 -1.22 13.23 -9.03
C SER A 78 0.10 12.89 -9.70
N ALA A 79 1.17 12.73 -8.92
CA ALA A 79 2.48 12.34 -9.45
C ALA A 79 2.42 10.98 -10.15
N LEU A 80 1.77 9.99 -9.53
CA LEU A 80 1.64 8.65 -10.11
C LEU A 80 0.73 8.62 -11.35
N LYS A 81 -0.38 9.38 -11.37
CA LYS A 81 -1.26 9.46 -12.55
C LYS A 81 -0.55 10.13 -13.72
N ASN A 82 0.19 11.22 -13.50
CA ASN A 82 0.97 11.87 -14.53
C ASN A 82 2.06 10.95 -15.09
N LEU A 83 2.78 10.25 -14.22
CA LEU A 83 3.78 9.26 -14.64
C LEU A 83 3.16 8.12 -15.43
N ASN A 84 2.01 7.61 -15.00
CA ASN A 84 1.27 6.54 -15.66
C ASN A 84 0.90 6.91 -17.11
N ILE A 85 0.47 8.15 -17.32
CA ILE A 85 0.17 8.68 -18.67
C ILE A 85 1.47 8.82 -19.49
N ALA A 86 2.52 9.36 -18.90
CA ALA A 86 3.80 9.59 -19.56
C ALA A 86 4.49 8.29 -20.05
N LEU A 87 4.21 7.16 -19.38
CA LEU A 87 4.72 5.84 -19.76
C LEU A 87 3.97 5.20 -20.95
N GLY A 88 2.93 5.84 -21.48
CA GLY A 88 2.30 5.57 -22.78
C GLY A 88 1.27 4.44 -22.83
N ALA A 89 1.18 3.59 -21.80
CA ALA A 89 0.17 2.52 -21.72
C ALA A 89 -0.44 2.51 -20.31
N PRO A 90 -1.34 3.46 -19.98
CA PRO A 90 -1.83 3.65 -18.62
C PRO A 90 -2.43 2.37 -18.02
N LYS A 91 -2.01 2.04 -16.80
CA LYS A 91 -2.47 0.89 -16.04
C LYS A 91 -3.43 1.32 -14.93
N PRO A 92 -4.38 0.48 -14.52
CA PRO A 92 -5.26 0.81 -13.41
C PRO A 92 -4.48 1.12 -12.13
N ILE A 93 -4.87 2.19 -11.43
CA ILE A 93 -4.34 2.60 -10.14
C ILE A 93 -5.44 2.52 -9.09
N LEU A 94 -5.27 1.63 -8.11
CA LEU A 94 -6.17 1.42 -6.98
C LEU A 94 -5.56 2.04 -5.72
N LEU A 95 -6.33 2.81 -4.98
CA LEU A 95 -5.91 3.34 -3.67
C LEU A 95 -6.29 2.37 -2.55
N LYS A 96 -5.32 1.90 -1.76
CA LYS A 96 -5.59 1.03 -0.61
C LYS A 96 -5.57 1.83 0.69
N ILE A 97 -6.76 1.94 1.32
CA ILE A 97 -7.01 2.76 2.51
C ILE A 97 -6.99 1.96 3.81
N ALA A 98 -6.80 2.67 4.94
CA ALA A 98 -6.94 2.12 6.29
C ALA A 98 -8.43 2.06 6.70
N PRO A 99 -8.81 1.14 7.61
CA PRO A 99 -10.17 1.11 8.13
C PRO A 99 -10.43 2.14 9.24
N ASP A 100 -9.36 2.70 9.82
CA ASP A 100 -9.43 3.57 11.01
C ASP A 100 -9.41 5.07 10.60
N LEU A 101 -10.09 5.42 9.51
CA LEU A 101 -10.22 6.80 9.01
C LEU A 101 -11.38 7.52 9.69
N SER A 102 -11.26 8.84 9.88
CA SER A 102 -12.38 9.69 10.27
C SER A 102 -13.34 9.91 9.09
N ASN A 103 -14.54 10.42 9.37
CA ASN A 103 -15.50 10.74 8.31
C ASN A 103 -14.95 11.82 7.39
N GLU A 104 -14.26 12.83 7.93
CA GLU A 104 -13.63 13.91 7.18
C GLU A 104 -12.57 13.37 6.23
N GLN A 105 -11.74 12.42 6.69
CA GLN A 105 -10.74 11.76 5.85
C GLN A 105 -11.38 10.90 4.75
N LEU A 106 -12.52 10.27 5.03
CA LEU A 106 -13.28 9.53 4.01
C LEU A 106 -13.86 10.47 2.95
N ASP A 107 -14.39 11.61 3.35
CA ASP A 107 -14.91 12.64 2.45
C ASP A 107 -13.80 13.21 1.55
N ASP A 108 -12.63 13.48 2.11
CA ASP A 108 -11.44 13.91 1.36
C ASP A 108 -11.02 12.85 0.32
N ILE A 109 -11.01 11.58 0.70
CA ILE A 109 -10.67 10.47 -0.22
C ILE A 109 -11.70 10.39 -1.37
N VAL A 110 -12.98 10.56 -1.07
CA VAL A 110 -14.04 10.57 -2.10
C VAL A 110 -13.86 11.75 -3.06
N GLU A 111 -13.55 12.94 -2.53
CA GLU A 111 -13.28 14.13 -3.33
C GLU A 111 -12.06 13.92 -4.25
N ILE A 112 -10.95 13.40 -3.69
CA ILE A 112 -9.74 13.09 -4.46
C ILE A 112 -10.03 12.05 -5.55
N ALA A 113 -10.75 10.98 -5.23
CA ALA A 113 -11.09 9.93 -6.18
C ALA A 113 -11.97 10.40 -7.34
N ARG A 114 -12.77 11.47 -7.13
CA ARG A 114 -13.57 12.12 -8.17
C ARG A 114 -12.75 13.09 -9.03
N THR A 115 -11.82 13.81 -8.40
CA THR A 115 -10.99 14.83 -9.06
C THR A 115 -9.86 14.18 -9.86
N LEU A 116 -9.19 13.20 -9.27
CA LEU A 116 -8.23 12.34 -9.95
C LEU A 116 -8.94 11.04 -10.26
N PRO A 117 -9.26 10.74 -11.52
CA PRO A 117 -10.00 9.52 -11.85
C PRO A 117 -9.19 8.29 -11.48
N LEU A 118 -9.35 7.83 -10.22
CA LEU A 118 -8.81 6.57 -9.74
C LEU A 118 -9.64 5.42 -10.31
N ASP A 119 -8.97 4.32 -10.59
CA ASP A 119 -9.62 3.14 -11.17
C ASP A 119 -10.34 2.30 -10.10
N GLY A 120 -10.06 2.58 -8.80
CA GLY A 120 -10.77 1.97 -7.69
C GLY A 120 -10.15 2.21 -6.33
N ILE A 121 -10.85 1.74 -5.29
CA ILE A 121 -10.42 1.80 -3.88
C ILE A 121 -10.43 0.39 -3.31
N ILE A 122 -9.35 0.03 -2.62
CA ILE A 122 -9.26 -1.22 -1.85
C ILE A 122 -9.56 -0.88 -0.39
N ALA A 123 -10.75 -1.22 0.06
CA ALA A 123 -11.19 -1.08 1.44
C ALA A 123 -11.26 -2.48 2.08
N THR A 124 -10.40 -2.81 3.02
CA THR A 124 -9.36 -1.97 3.64
C THR A 124 -8.15 -2.78 4.05
N ASN A 125 -7.15 -2.12 4.65
CA ASN A 125 -6.08 -2.76 5.41
C ASN A 125 -6.60 -3.24 6.78
N THR A 126 -5.74 -3.76 7.66
CA THR A 126 -6.09 -4.18 9.01
C THR A 126 -6.29 -2.98 9.95
N THR A 127 -7.30 -3.08 10.85
CA THR A 127 -7.53 -2.09 11.90
C THR A 127 -6.47 -2.17 12.99
N ILE A 128 -6.17 -1.02 13.63
CA ILE A 128 -5.44 -0.93 14.89
C ILE A 128 -6.39 -0.83 16.10
N SER A 129 -7.68 -0.61 15.85
CA SER A 129 -8.70 -0.55 16.91
C SER A 129 -8.83 -1.90 17.60
N ARG A 130 -8.98 -1.86 18.91
CA ARG A 130 -9.24 -3.02 19.76
C ARG A 130 -10.70 -3.05 20.28
N ASN A 131 -11.49 -2.07 19.88
CA ASN A 131 -12.88 -1.96 20.31
C ASN A 131 -13.71 -3.14 19.77
N GLY A 132 -14.56 -3.69 20.61
CA GLY A 132 -15.45 -4.79 20.24
C GLY A 132 -14.81 -6.18 20.20
N LEU A 133 -13.53 -6.33 20.58
CA LEU A 133 -12.90 -7.65 20.71
C LEU A 133 -13.57 -8.41 21.87
N LYS A 134 -13.92 -9.68 21.64
CA LYS A 134 -14.55 -10.57 22.64
C LYS A 134 -13.55 -11.23 23.59
N SER A 135 -12.26 -11.16 23.30
CA SER A 135 -11.19 -11.70 24.14
C SER A 135 -11.03 -10.87 25.41
N SER A 136 -10.56 -11.48 26.51
CA SER A 136 -10.28 -10.74 27.75
C SER A 136 -9.20 -9.67 27.53
N SER A 137 -9.26 -8.58 28.31
CA SER A 137 -8.29 -7.48 28.25
C SER A 137 -6.85 -7.97 28.49
N GLU A 138 -6.66 -9.01 29.30
CA GLU A 138 -5.38 -9.63 29.55
C GLU A 138 -4.81 -10.32 28.30
N ILE A 139 -5.64 -11.05 27.56
CA ILE A 139 -5.25 -11.66 26.28
C ILE A 139 -4.95 -10.58 25.25
N ILE A 140 -5.82 -9.57 25.14
CA ILE A 140 -5.64 -8.45 24.18
C ILE A 140 -4.34 -7.71 24.43
N SER A 141 -3.97 -7.47 25.71
CA SER A 141 -2.71 -6.78 26.07
C SER A 141 -1.45 -7.61 25.78
N LYS A 142 -1.55 -8.95 25.87
CA LYS A 142 -0.44 -9.87 25.52
C LYS A 142 -0.22 -10.03 24.02
N ILE A 143 -1.27 -9.81 23.22
CA ILE A 143 -1.16 -9.80 21.76
C ILE A 143 -0.67 -8.41 21.34
N ARG A 144 0.59 -8.09 21.59
CA ARG A 144 1.27 -7.06 20.82
C ARG A 144 1.25 -7.52 19.37
N LEU A 145 0.88 -6.65 18.45
CA LEU A 145 1.14 -6.89 17.02
C LEU A 145 2.65 -7.11 16.88
N LYS A 146 3.05 -8.36 16.90
CA LYS A 146 4.39 -8.72 16.46
C LYS A 146 4.47 -8.29 15.01
N SER A 147 5.51 -7.56 14.65
CA SER A 147 5.73 -7.25 13.24
C SER A 147 5.76 -8.56 12.44
N LEU A 148 5.45 -8.53 11.16
CA LEU A 148 5.57 -9.71 10.29
C LEU A 148 6.97 -10.34 10.40
N SER A 149 8.01 -9.55 10.75
CA SER A 149 9.36 -10.04 11.02
C SER A 149 9.46 -10.92 12.27
N ASP A 150 8.65 -10.65 13.31
CA ASP A 150 8.65 -11.45 14.55
C ASP A 150 7.82 -12.72 14.36
N LEU A 151 6.77 -12.69 13.54
CA LEU A 151 6.00 -13.87 13.16
C LEU A 151 6.84 -14.82 12.30
N SER A 152 7.62 -14.31 11.35
CA SER A 152 8.50 -15.14 10.52
C SER A 152 9.61 -15.81 11.35
N LYS A 153 10.18 -15.11 12.34
CA LYS A 153 11.19 -15.69 13.25
C LYS A 153 10.60 -16.77 14.15
N SER A 154 9.37 -16.57 14.68
CA SER A 154 8.72 -17.58 15.52
C SER A 154 8.30 -18.81 14.71
N PHE A 155 7.91 -18.63 13.44
CA PHE A 155 7.56 -19.74 12.54
C PHE A 155 8.79 -20.55 12.15
N LEU A 156 9.91 -19.90 11.83
CA LEU A 156 11.17 -20.58 11.52
C LEU A 156 11.77 -21.31 12.73
N ALA A 157 11.59 -20.77 13.95
CA ALA A 157 12.05 -21.41 15.17
C ALA A 157 11.23 -22.65 15.58
N SER A 158 10.04 -22.84 15.07
CA SER A 158 9.18 -24.01 15.33
C SER A 158 9.43 -25.19 14.36
N TYR A 159 10.29 -25.02 13.36
CA TYR A 159 10.66 -26.03 12.37
C TYR A 159 12.13 -26.54 12.48
N ASN A 160 12.86 -26.11 13.50
CA ASN A 160 14.14 -26.67 13.92
C ASN A 160 13.97 -27.40 15.25
#